data_06879a10dd6b51309c78a5003864ad9b
#
_entry.id   06879a10dd6b51309c78a5003864ad9b
#
_cell.length_a   1.000
_cell.length_b   1.000
_cell.length_c   1.000
_cell.angle_alpha   90.00
_cell.angle_beta   90.00
_cell.angle_gamma   90.00
#
_symmetry.space_group_name_H-M   'P 1'
#
loop_
_entity.id
_entity.type
_entity.pdbx_description
1 polymer ?
#
loop_
_entity_poly.entity_id
_entity_poly.type
_entity_poly.pdbx_seq_one_letter_code
_entity_poly.pdbx_strand_id
1 'polypeptide(L)'
;MAADSKGTGNLDKELEALYQPKAVQKQKRVRVSGSKAAGVRRAQAKKEVIMTKGKRKRAVARASLTQGSGIVLINGVDVNKIMPDILRELMLEPARISQQAASIMNNSDISVNVYGGGRSGQAQAVRSAIAKALSAAAGTPALRQAYMAYDRTLIVDDYRRVEPKKFLGTKARARFQKSYR
;
A
#
# COMPACT_ATOMS: atom_id res chain seq x y z
N MET A 1 1.93 65.82 67.88
CA MET A 1 2.42 65.99 66.52
C MET A 1 1.85 64.87 65.64
N ALA A 2 0.90 65.25 64.85
CA ALA A 2 0.22 64.39 63.90
C ALA A 2 1.00 64.42 62.55
N ALA A 3 1.32 63.25 61.97
CA ALA A 3 1.86 63.16 60.65
C ALA A 3 1.30 61.97 59.93
N ASP A 4 0.41 62.24 59.07
CA ASP A 4 0.13 61.75 57.70
C ASP A 4 0.16 60.19 57.44
N SER A 5 -1.01 59.64 57.54
CA SER A 5 -1.38 58.34 56.97
C SER A 5 -2.25 58.53 55.70
N LYS A 6 -1.71 59.16 54.67
CA LYS A 6 -2.41 59.31 53.39
C LYS A 6 -1.49 58.94 52.22
N GLY A 7 -1.27 57.66 52.00
CA GLY A 7 -0.42 57.28 50.86
C GLY A 7 -0.59 55.87 50.32
N THR A 8 -1.22 54.98 51.03
CA THR A 8 -1.26 53.56 50.65
C THR A 8 -2.52 53.09 49.90
N GLY A 9 -3.58 53.91 49.91
CA GLY A 9 -4.88 53.53 49.29
C GLY A 9 -4.96 53.64 47.76
N ASN A 10 -3.96 54.22 47.10
CA ASN A 10 -4.01 54.38 45.65
C ASN A 10 -3.25 53.29 44.91
N LEU A 11 -2.22 52.72 45.53
CA LEU A 11 -1.45 51.63 44.95
C LEU A 11 -2.23 50.34 44.92
N ASP A 12 -3.06 50.07 45.94
CA ASP A 12 -3.89 48.85 46.00
C ASP A 12 -4.99 48.86 44.91
N LYS A 13 -5.54 50.06 44.59
CA LYS A 13 -6.54 50.18 43.53
C LYS A 13 -5.94 50.03 42.15
N GLU A 14 -4.70 50.43 41.91
CA GLU A 14 -4.01 50.21 40.66
C GLU A 14 -3.61 48.73 40.46
N LEU A 15 -3.23 48.07 41.52
CA LEU A 15 -2.94 46.62 41.49
C LEU A 15 -4.21 45.77 41.26
N GLU A 16 -5.33 46.13 41.84
CA GLU A 16 -6.61 45.48 41.55
C GLU A 16 -7.11 45.69 40.12
N ALA A 17 -6.83 46.87 39.53
CA ALA A 17 -7.16 47.14 38.13
C ALA A 17 -6.32 46.31 37.15
N LEU A 18 -5.09 45.96 37.51
CA LEU A 18 -4.20 45.12 36.69
C LEU A 18 -4.51 43.62 36.84
N TYR A 19 -5.17 43.22 37.91
CA TYR A 19 -5.46 41.80 38.19
C TYR A 19 -6.94 41.44 37.98
N GLN A 20 -7.66 42.13 37.11
CA GLN A 20 -8.97 41.67 36.70
C GLN A 20 -8.82 40.52 35.72
N PRO A 21 -9.21 39.31 36.06
CA PRO A 21 -9.21 38.22 35.11
C PRO A 21 -10.19 38.60 33.96
N LYS A 22 -9.67 38.80 32.75
CA LYS A 22 -10.50 39.01 31.57
C LYS A 22 -11.56 37.93 31.54
N ALA A 23 -12.78 38.31 31.80
CA ALA A 23 -13.92 37.41 31.73
C ALA A 23 -13.91 36.73 30.35
N VAL A 24 -13.66 35.44 30.33
CA VAL A 24 -13.78 34.63 29.15
C VAL A 24 -15.22 34.74 28.69
N GLN A 25 -15.43 35.57 27.68
CA GLN A 25 -16.72 35.66 27.01
C GLN A 25 -17.02 34.25 26.47
N LYS A 26 -17.91 33.54 27.14
CA LYS A 26 -18.51 32.33 26.60
C LYS A 26 -19.20 32.71 25.29
N GLN A 27 -18.51 32.52 24.18
CA GLN A 27 -19.12 32.61 22.85
C GLN A 27 -20.27 31.61 22.86
N LYS A 28 -21.48 32.13 22.86
CA LYS A 28 -22.68 31.35 22.57
C LYS A 28 -22.45 30.69 21.22
N ARG A 29 -22.20 29.37 21.22
CA ARG A 29 -22.23 28.58 20.01
C ARG A 29 -23.62 28.77 19.40
N VAL A 30 -23.70 29.64 18.41
CA VAL A 30 -24.83 29.73 17.53
C VAL A 30 -24.97 28.34 16.91
N ARG A 31 -25.97 27.59 17.34
CA ARG A 31 -26.39 26.41 16.61
C ARG A 31 -26.94 26.91 15.29
N VAL A 32 -26.08 26.94 14.28
CA VAL A 32 -26.51 27.02 12.89
C VAL A 32 -27.35 25.77 12.68
N SER A 33 -28.65 25.95 12.65
CA SER A 33 -29.59 24.91 12.21
C SER A 33 -29.13 24.52 10.82
N GLY A 34 -28.51 23.34 10.72
CA GLY A 34 -28.01 22.84 9.46
C GLY A 34 -29.16 22.75 8.47
N SER A 35 -29.17 23.69 7.53
CA SER A 35 -29.79 23.43 6.26
C SER A 35 -29.17 22.12 5.78
N LYS A 36 -30.01 21.10 5.64
CA LYS A 36 -29.70 19.82 4.99
C LYS A 36 -29.23 20.17 3.59
N ALA A 37 -27.94 20.49 3.44
CA ALA A 37 -27.26 20.36 2.19
C ALA A 37 -27.38 18.87 1.86
N ALA A 38 -28.38 18.54 1.07
CA ALA A 38 -28.48 17.26 0.39
C ALA A 38 -27.22 17.16 -0.42
N GLY A 39 -26.16 16.62 0.23
CA GLY A 39 -24.94 16.24 -0.45
C GLY A 39 -25.38 15.26 -1.51
N VAL A 40 -25.44 15.73 -2.74
CA VAL A 40 -25.51 14.88 -3.92
C VAL A 40 -24.32 13.95 -3.78
N ARG A 41 -24.53 12.80 -3.14
CA ARG A 41 -23.66 11.66 -3.23
C ARG A 41 -23.68 11.31 -4.71
N ARG A 42 -22.79 11.93 -5.49
CA ARG A 42 -22.47 11.44 -6.82
C ARG A 42 -22.31 9.96 -6.63
N ALA A 43 -23.24 9.17 -7.15
CA ALA A 43 -23.13 7.74 -7.25
C ALA A 43 -21.84 7.53 -8.06
N GLN A 44 -20.73 7.33 -7.34
CA GLN A 44 -19.47 6.93 -7.98
C GLN A 44 -19.83 5.58 -8.58
N ALA A 45 -19.94 5.55 -9.91
CA ALA A 45 -20.12 4.32 -10.65
C ALA A 45 -19.09 3.35 -10.06
N LYS A 46 -19.54 2.21 -9.55
CA LYS A 46 -18.66 1.20 -8.94
C LYS A 46 -17.66 0.81 -10.00
N LYS A 47 -16.42 1.30 -9.86
CA LYS A 47 -15.34 0.90 -10.77
C LYS A 47 -15.20 -0.62 -10.65
N GLU A 48 -15.24 -1.30 -11.77
CA GLU A 48 -15.01 -2.73 -11.81
C GLU A 48 -13.58 -2.99 -11.34
N VAL A 49 -13.41 -3.84 -10.32
CA VAL A 49 -12.12 -4.14 -9.71
C VAL A 49 -11.80 -5.61 -9.97
N ILE A 50 -10.76 -5.85 -10.74
CA ILE A 50 -10.26 -7.20 -11.02
C ILE A 50 -9.23 -7.56 -9.96
N MET A 51 -9.54 -8.58 -9.15
CA MET A 51 -8.64 -9.07 -8.10
C MET A 51 -7.97 -10.37 -8.52
N THR A 52 -6.64 -10.41 -8.41
CA THR A 52 -5.83 -11.60 -8.73
C THR A 52 -4.78 -11.87 -7.66
N LYS A 53 -4.26 -13.10 -7.68
CA LYS A 53 -3.20 -13.51 -6.77
C LYS A 53 -2.06 -14.21 -7.50
N GLY A 54 -0.83 -13.92 -7.10
CA GLY A 54 0.37 -14.63 -7.50
C GLY A 54 1.09 -15.21 -6.29
N LYS A 55 1.71 -16.38 -6.44
CA LYS A 55 2.45 -17.04 -5.36
C LYS A 55 3.81 -17.52 -5.83
N ARG A 56 4.83 -17.30 -5.02
CA ARG A 56 6.16 -17.88 -5.26
C ARG A 56 6.82 -18.25 -3.93
N LYS A 57 7.09 -19.54 -3.73
CA LYS A 57 7.60 -20.07 -2.45
C LYS A 57 6.69 -19.64 -1.28
N ARG A 58 7.21 -18.82 -0.36
CA ARG A 58 6.44 -18.26 0.76
C ARG A 58 5.85 -16.88 0.47
N ALA A 59 6.23 -16.24 -0.66
CA ALA A 59 5.70 -14.94 -1.05
C ALA A 59 4.31 -15.08 -1.67
N VAL A 60 3.42 -14.19 -1.28
CA VAL A 60 2.05 -14.07 -1.80
C VAL A 60 1.81 -12.62 -2.19
N ALA A 61 1.42 -12.37 -3.43
CA ALA A 61 1.02 -11.07 -3.94
C ALA A 61 -0.48 -11.09 -4.27
N ARG A 62 -1.17 -10.02 -3.91
CA ARG A 62 -2.57 -9.77 -4.28
C ARG A 62 -2.60 -8.48 -5.07
N ALA A 63 -3.03 -8.57 -6.32
CA ALA A 63 -3.17 -7.43 -7.22
C ALA A 63 -4.65 -7.07 -7.37
N SER A 64 -4.94 -5.79 -7.29
CA SER A 64 -6.22 -5.19 -7.68
C SER A 64 -5.97 -4.26 -8.86
N LEU A 65 -6.68 -4.48 -9.95
CA LEU A 65 -6.63 -3.67 -11.16
C LEU A 65 -7.94 -2.92 -11.28
N THR A 66 -7.85 -1.61 -11.49
CA THR A 66 -8.98 -0.71 -11.70
C THR A 66 -8.71 0.16 -12.92
N GLN A 67 -9.72 0.66 -13.61
CA GLN A 67 -9.52 1.64 -14.67
C GLN A 67 -8.90 2.92 -14.10
N GLY A 68 -7.83 3.42 -14.73
CA GLY A 68 -7.05 4.54 -14.22
C GLY A 68 -6.06 5.12 -15.22
N SER A 69 -4.95 5.62 -14.71
CA SER A 69 -3.92 6.39 -15.42
C SER A 69 -2.60 5.65 -15.65
N GLY A 70 -2.54 4.35 -15.36
CA GLY A 70 -1.34 3.53 -15.57
C GLY A 70 -0.38 3.52 -14.38
N ILE A 71 -0.86 3.84 -13.18
CA ILE A 71 -0.02 3.85 -11.98
C ILE A 71 0.08 2.43 -11.41
N VAL A 72 1.31 1.97 -11.15
CA VAL A 72 1.57 0.67 -10.53
C VAL A 72 2.18 0.87 -9.15
N LEU A 73 1.43 0.50 -8.11
CA LEU A 73 1.85 0.59 -6.73
C LEU A 73 2.12 -0.80 -6.14
N ILE A 74 3.23 -0.96 -5.45
CA ILE A 74 3.60 -2.18 -4.72
C ILE A 74 3.77 -1.83 -3.25
N ASN A 75 2.90 -2.34 -2.39
CA ASN A 75 2.82 -1.97 -0.98
C ASN A 75 2.76 -0.43 -0.77
N GLY A 76 2.04 0.28 -1.65
CA GLY A 76 1.90 1.74 -1.60
C GLY A 76 3.09 2.53 -2.17
N VAL A 77 4.15 1.86 -2.64
CA VAL A 77 5.31 2.49 -3.27
C VAL A 77 5.20 2.35 -4.78
N ASP A 78 5.46 3.43 -5.53
CA ASP A 78 5.52 3.38 -6.98
C ASP A 78 6.61 2.40 -7.44
N VAL A 79 6.27 1.57 -8.43
CA VAL A 79 7.21 0.59 -9.01
C VAL A 79 8.50 1.23 -9.49
N ASN A 80 8.45 2.46 -9.99
CA ASN A 80 9.61 3.20 -10.48
C ASN A 80 10.65 3.53 -9.39
N LYS A 81 10.23 3.56 -8.12
CA LYS A 81 11.09 3.83 -6.96
C LYS A 81 11.70 2.57 -6.34
N ILE A 82 11.36 1.39 -6.86
CA ILE A 82 11.83 0.12 -6.29
C ILE A 82 13.25 -0.19 -6.74
N MET A 83 14.11 -0.45 -5.79
CA MET A 83 15.50 -0.89 -6.00
C MET A 83 15.66 -2.37 -5.58
N PRO A 84 16.48 -3.16 -6.26
CA PRO A 84 17.28 -2.89 -7.47
C PRO A 84 16.44 -2.94 -8.76
N ASP A 85 16.95 -2.31 -9.81
CA ASP A 85 16.28 -2.18 -11.11
C ASP A 85 15.89 -3.53 -11.74
N ILE A 86 16.72 -4.55 -11.57
CA ILE A 86 16.46 -5.92 -12.04
C ILE A 86 15.12 -6.44 -11.50
N LEU A 87 14.81 -6.18 -10.23
CA LEU A 87 13.53 -6.62 -9.65
C LEU A 87 12.36 -5.80 -10.20
N ARG A 88 12.55 -4.51 -10.44
CA ARG A 88 11.56 -3.65 -11.08
C ARG A 88 11.22 -4.14 -12.48
N GLU A 89 12.23 -4.42 -13.30
CA GLU A 89 12.04 -4.93 -14.64
C GLU A 89 11.32 -6.27 -14.67
N LEU A 90 11.69 -7.18 -13.77
CA LEU A 90 11.01 -8.47 -13.60
C LEU A 90 9.52 -8.31 -13.27
N MET A 91 9.16 -7.34 -12.44
CA MET A 91 7.75 -7.08 -12.08
C MET A 91 6.95 -6.51 -13.25
N LEU A 92 7.58 -5.69 -14.10
CA LEU A 92 6.97 -5.04 -15.26
C LEU A 92 7.02 -5.91 -16.54
N GLU A 93 7.76 -6.99 -16.54
CA GLU A 93 7.93 -7.89 -17.68
C GLU A 93 6.59 -8.31 -18.33
N PRO A 94 5.51 -8.63 -17.62
CA PRO A 94 4.24 -9.01 -18.23
C PRO A 94 3.65 -7.96 -19.18
N ALA A 95 3.89 -6.68 -18.93
CA ALA A 95 3.42 -5.61 -19.80
C ALA A 95 4.22 -5.52 -21.11
N ARG A 96 5.48 -5.96 -21.09
CA ARG A 96 6.37 -5.87 -22.27
C ARG A 96 6.20 -7.01 -23.26
N ILE A 97 5.58 -8.13 -22.86
CA ILE A 97 5.43 -9.34 -23.70
C ILE A 97 4.47 -9.09 -24.86
N SER A 98 3.44 -8.25 -24.67
CA SER A 98 2.41 -8.00 -25.67
C SER A 98 2.01 -6.53 -25.68
N GLN A 99 1.81 -5.96 -26.86
CA GLN A 99 1.30 -4.59 -27.01
C GLN A 99 -0.09 -4.43 -26.39
N GLN A 100 -0.92 -5.47 -26.44
CA GLN A 100 -2.22 -5.48 -25.79
C GLN A 100 -2.08 -5.36 -24.26
N ALA A 101 -1.12 -6.05 -23.66
CA ALA A 101 -0.84 -5.95 -22.23
C ALA A 101 -0.35 -4.55 -21.83
N ALA A 102 0.52 -3.95 -22.65
CA ALA A 102 1.01 -2.60 -22.43
C ALA A 102 -0.12 -1.56 -22.49
N SER A 103 -1.03 -1.66 -23.48
CA SER A 103 -2.17 -0.74 -23.59
C SER A 103 -3.12 -0.85 -22.40
N ILE A 104 -3.42 -2.07 -21.92
CA ILE A 104 -4.25 -2.29 -20.75
C ILE A 104 -3.58 -1.71 -19.50
N MET A 105 -2.27 -1.94 -19.34
CA MET A 105 -1.53 -1.43 -18.18
C MET A 105 -1.52 0.10 -18.14
N ASN A 106 -1.36 0.77 -19.28
CA ASN A 106 -1.37 2.23 -19.37
C ASN A 106 -2.74 2.85 -19.04
N ASN A 107 -3.82 2.11 -19.26
CA ASN A 107 -5.20 2.53 -19.01
C ASN A 107 -5.76 2.03 -17.66
N SER A 108 -4.91 1.43 -16.82
CA SER A 108 -5.34 0.82 -15.56
C SER A 108 -4.39 1.15 -14.43
N ASP A 109 -4.95 1.39 -13.24
CA ASP A 109 -4.17 1.51 -12.01
C ASP A 109 -4.09 0.13 -11.35
N ILE A 110 -2.88 -0.31 -11.04
CA ILE A 110 -2.61 -1.61 -10.42
C ILE A 110 -2.03 -1.41 -9.03
N SER A 111 -2.76 -1.85 -8.01
CA SER A 111 -2.26 -1.87 -6.64
C SER A 111 -1.98 -3.31 -6.22
N VAL A 112 -0.73 -3.58 -5.79
CA VAL A 112 -0.29 -4.91 -5.38
C VAL A 112 0.18 -4.88 -3.94
N ASN A 113 -0.46 -5.71 -3.12
CA ASN A 113 -0.01 -5.98 -1.76
C ASN A 113 0.75 -7.31 -1.73
N VAL A 114 2.02 -7.28 -1.34
CA VAL A 114 2.89 -8.46 -1.28
C VAL A 114 3.46 -8.65 0.12
N TYR A 115 3.49 -9.91 0.57
CA TYR A 115 4.04 -10.29 1.86
C TYR A 115 4.68 -11.67 1.83
N GLY A 116 5.52 -11.94 2.82
CA GLY A 116 6.23 -13.21 3.00
C GLY A 116 7.38 -13.44 2.02
N GLY A 117 8.21 -14.42 2.31
CA GLY A 117 9.36 -14.77 1.49
C GLY A 117 10.48 -13.71 1.48
N GLY A 118 11.25 -13.65 0.42
CA GLY A 118 12.34 -12.70 0.20
C GLY A 118 12.10 -11.85 -1.06
N ARG A 119 12.90 -10.81 -1.26
CA ARG A 119 12.75 -9.82 -2.35
C ARG A 119 12.53 -10.46 -3.73
N SER A 120 13.36 -11.42 -4.14
CA SER A 120 13.22 -12.12 -5.43
C SER A 120 11.94 -12.95 -5.51
N GLY A 121 11.54 -13.61 -4.41
CA GLY A 121 10.27 -14.35 -4.36
C GLY A 121 9.06 -13.43 -4.43
N GLN A 122 9.13 -12.26 -3.79
CA GLN A 122 8.09 -11.24 -3.87
C GLN A 122 7.96 -10.67 -5.28
N ALA A 123 9.09 -10.34 -5.94
CA ALA A 123 9.08 -9.85 -7.32
C ALA A 123 8.43 -10.85 -8.29
N GLN A 124 8.77 -12.14 -8.17
CA GLN A 124 8.15 -13.19 -8.99
C GLN A 124 6.65 -13.38 -8.68
N ALA A 125 6.24 -13.25 -7.41
CA ALA A 125 4.83 -13.31 -7.04
C ALA A 125 4.04 -12.11 -7.60
N VAL A 126 4.62 -10.90 -7.56
CA VAL A 126 4.05 -9.69 -8.17
C VAL A 126 3.94 -9.84 -9.68
N ARG A 127 5.00 -10.31 -10.36
CA ARG A 127 5.02 -10.60 -11.79
C ARG A 127 3.84 -11.50 -12.19
N SER A 128 3.63 -12.61 -11.51
CA SER A 128 2.52 -13.52 -11.81
C SER A 128 1.15 -12.93 -11.45
N ALA A 129 1.03 -12.10 -10.39
CA ALA A 129 -0.21 -11.43 -10.05
C ALA A 129 -0.61 -10.40 -11.12
N ILE A 130 0.34 -9.58 -11.60
CA ILE A 130 0.13 -8.60 -12.69
C ILE A 130 -0.26 -9.31 -13.98
N ALA A 131 0.46 -10.37 -14.38
CA ALA A 131 0.13 -11.13 -15.60
C ALA A 131 -1.30 -11.67 -15.59
N LYS A 132 -1.73 -12.22 -14.45
CA LYS A 132 -3.11 -12.69 -14.28
C LYS A 132 -4.12 -11.55 -14.32
N ALA A 133 -3.81 -10.40 -13.73
CA ALA A 133 -4.68 -9.23 -13.75
C ALA A 133 -4.87 -8.70 -15.19
N LEU A 134 -3.79 -8.55 -15.93
CA LEU A 134 -3.82 -8.12 -17.33
C LEU A 134 -4.57 -9.13 -18.22
N SER A 135 -4.37 -10.43 -18.02
CA SER A 135 -5.09 -11.46 -18.80
C SER A 135 -6.59 -11.49 -18.48
N ALA A 136 -6.98 -11.21 -17.22
CA ALA A 136 -8.37 -11.11 -16.83
C ALA A 136 -9.02 -9.82 -17.38
N ALA A 137 -8.30 -8.70 -17.38
CA ALA A 137 -8.76 -7.43 -17.94
C ALA A 137 -8.91 -7.48 -19.47
N ALA A 138 -8.04 -8.21 -20.15
CA ALA A 138 -8.13 -8.41 -21.60
C ALA A 138 -9.39 -9.19 -22.02
N GLY A 139 -9.90 -10.08 -21.17
CA GLY A 139 -11.04 -10.94 -21.46
C GLY A 139 -10.84 -11.92 -22.62
N THR A 140 -9.66 -11.88 -23.27
CA THR A 140 -9.34 -12.70 -24.44
C THR A 140 -8.38 -13.83 -24.09
N PRO A 141 -8.56 -15.04 -24.66
CA PRO A 141 -7.63 -16.14 -24.43
C PRO A 141 -6.25 -15.89 -25.08
N ALA A 142 -6.18 -15.01 -26.08
CA ALA A 142 -4.96 -14.74 -26.83
C ALA A 142 -3.80 -14.26 -25.95
N LEU A 143 -4.06 -13.29 -25.06
CA LEU A 143 -3.03 -12.77 -24.14
C LEU A 143 -2.57 -13.87 -23.16
N ARG A 144 -3.49 -14.68 -22.67
CA ARG A 144 -3.16 -15.81 -21.80
C ARG A 144 -2.30 -16.85 -22.51
N GLN A 145 -2.58 -17.14 -23.79
CA GLN A 145 -1.77 -18.05 -24.60
C GLN A 145 -0.36 -17.47 -24.85
N ALA A 146 -0.25 -16.18 -25.14
CA ALA A 146 1.03 -15.50 -25.30
C ALA A 146 1.89 -15.58 -24.02
N TYR A 147 1.29 -15.38 -22.85
CA TYR A 147 1.98 -15.56 -21.56
C TYR A 147 2.40 -17.01 -21.34
N MET A 148 1.57 -17.99 -21.67
CA MET A 148 1.90 -19.42 -21.53
C MET A 148 3.03 -19.85 -22.45
N ALA A 149 3.08 -19.29 -23.67
CA ALA A 149 4.15 -19.54 -24.63
C ALA A 149 5.48 -18.94 -24.21
N TYR A 150 5.44 -17.75 -23.57
CA TYR A 150 6.64 -17.09 -23.07
C TYR A 150 7.16 -17.72 -21.79
N ASP A 151 6.33 -17.78 -20.76
CA ASP A 151 6.65 -18.43 -19.48
C ASP A 151 5.37 -18.89 -18.76
N ARG A 152 5.25 -20.20 -18.58
CA ARG A 152 4.13 -20.80 -17.88
C ARG A 152 3.93 -20.25 -16.47
N THR A 153 5.00 -19.83 -15.78
CA THR A 153 4.93 -19.35 -14.39
C THR A 153 4.21 -18.00 -14.25
N LEU A 154 3.95 -17.27 -15.34
CA LEU A 154 3.15 -16.07 -15.34
C LEU A 154 1.69 -16.34 -14.99
N ILE A 155 1.14 -17.43 -15.49
CA ILE A 155 -0.27 -17.80 -15.32
C ILE A 155 -0.45 -18.89 -14.25
N VAL A 156 0.43 -19.88 -14.24
CA VAL A 156 0.35 -21.01 -13.31
C VAL A 156 1.27 -20.80 -12.13
N ASP A 157 0.74 -20.89 -10.91
CA ASP A 157 1.54 -20.73 -9.71
C ASP A 157 2.58 -21.88 -9.60
N ASP A 158 3.82 -21.56 -9.30
CA ASP A 158 4.88 -22.51 -9.05
C ASP A 158 4.67 -23.20 -7.69
N TYR A 159 4.51 -24.53 -7.71
CA TYR A 159 4.29 -25.34 -6.52
C TYR A 159 5.56 -25.73 -5.77
N ARG A 160 6.75 -25.47 -6.33
CA ARG A 160 8.02 -25.84 -5.70
C ARG A 160 8.18 -25.18 -4.33
N ARG A 161 8.41 -26.00 -3.31
CA ARG A 161 8.62 -25.59 -1.93
C ARG A 161 9.91 -26.17 -1.40
N VAL A 162 10.51 -25.49 -0.42
CA VAL A 162 11.66 -26.01 0.29
C VAL A 162 11.21 -27.20 1.14
N GLU A 163 11.90 -28.34 0.99
CA GLU A 163 11.65 -29.54 1.80
C GLU A 163 11.90 -29.23 3.28
N PRO A 164 11.03 -29.68 4.20
CA PRO A 164 11.19 -29.42 5.64
C PRO A 164 12.52 -30.00 6.15
N LYS A 165 13.19 -29.24 7.00
CA LYS A 165 14.41 -29.68 7.66
C LYS A 165 14.08 -30.85 8.58
N LYS A 166 14.85 -31.94 8.49
CA LYS A 166 14.76 -33.09 9.38
C LYS A 166 15.77 -32.97 10.53
N PHE A 167 15.49 -33.65 11.62
CA PHE A 167 16.41 -33.71 12.74
C PHE A 167 17.73 -34.44 12.37
N LEU A 168 18.77 -34.27 13.16
CA LEU A 168 20.11 -34.81 12.91
C LEU A 168 20.73 -34.49 11.55
N GLY A 169 20.40 -33.26 11.04
CA GLY A 169 21.00 -32.77 9.80
C GLY A 169 20.95 -31.24 9.67
N THR A 170 21.80 -30.69 8.82
CA THR A 170 21.84 -29.24 8.55
C THR A 170 20.68 -28.79 7.68
N LYS A 171 20.22 -29.67 6.76
CA LYS A 171 19.08 -29.45 5.85
C LYS A 171 18.21 -30.71 5.76
N ALA A 172 17.21 -30.71 4.89
CA ALA A 172 16.30 -31.84 4.71
C ALA A 172 17.02 -33.15 4.36
N ARG A 173 18.04 -33.08 3.52
CA ARG A 173 18.82 -34.25 3.04
C ARG A 173 20.29 -34.21 3.45
N ALA A 174 20.82 -33.06 3.84
CA ALA A 174 22.21 -32.93 4.29
C ALA A 174 22.35 -33.38 5.74
N ARG A 175 23.26 -34.29 6.00
CA ARG A 175 23.66 -34.77 7.32
C ARG A 175 24.86 -33.98 7.84
N PHE A 176 25.08 -34.02 9.14
CA PHE A 176 26.31 -33.53 9.72
C PHE A 176 27.46 -34.43 9.26
N GLN A 177 28.59 -33.82 8.93
CA GLN A 177 29.77 -34.55 8.58
C GLN A 177 30.24 -35.35 9.79
N LYS A 178 30.48 -36.63 9.62
CA LYS A 178 31.13 -37.50 10.62
C LYS A 178 32.63 -37.33 10.46
N SER A 179 33.31 -36.97 11.54
CA SER A 179 34.78 -37.00 11.58
C SER A 179 35.19 -38.43 11.89
N TYR A 180 36.04 -39.00 11.02
CA TYR A 180 36.74 -40.22 11.29
C TYR A 180 38.17 -39.87 11.72
N ARG A 181 38.53 -40.25 12.92
CA ARG A 181 39.91 -40.27 13.39
C ARG A 181 40.47 -41.65 13.18
#